data_e9a64cc83cae161688c7d2c6edbdaad2
#
_entry.id   e9a64cc83cae161688c7d2c6edbdaad2
#
_cell.length_a   1.000
_cell.length_b   1.000
_cell.length_c   1.000
_cell.angle_alpha   90.00
_cell.angle_beta   90.00
_cell.angle_gamma   90.00
#
_symmetry.space_group_name_H-M   'P 1'
#
loop_
_entity.id
_entity.type
_entity.pdbx_description
1 polymer ?
#
loop_
_entity_poly.entity_id
_entity_poly.type
_entity_poly.pdbx_seq_one_letter_code
_entity_poly.pdbx_strand_id
1 'polypeptide(L)'
;MRKGFLMAQVNYFLTEEQQMIVELARKISREKIIPARAELDEKEDFPWDIMKDLAQSDLFGLYIPEEYGGLGGGCFEMCLALEELAYGCIAVTTTFAASALGGYPVLLFGSEEQKERYLPGIASGKTLSAFGLTEANAGSDAAAIQTTAVDDGDSWVLNGTKQWITSGGEADVYTIVALTDRNKGARGATAFIVEKGDKGFSFGKKERKMGLRASSTRELIFNDCRIPKDRMLGRRGQGFIIAMKTLDLARPGIGVIGVGLAQAALDESVRYAKERIQFGQPIMSFQIIQHMLAEMATQIEASRALVYAVARTIDAGARDFAKISAMAKLFPTDMAMKVTTDAVQILGGYGYMKDYPVEKMMRDAKVLQIYEGTNQILRNVIGQAINKEFTIRDCN
;
A
#
# COMPACT_ATOMS: atom_id res chain seq x y z
N MET A 1 -26.53 -1.94 36.08
CA MET A 1 -25.42 -1.61 35.21
C MET A 1 -24.32 -2.66 35.40
N ARG A 2 -24.18 -3.63 34.48
CA ARG A 2 -23.06 -4.56 34.51
C ARG A 2 -21.82 -3.78 34.06
N LYS A 3 -20.85 -3.56 34.96
CA LYS A 3 -19.50 -3.13 34.58
C LYS A 3 -18.98 -4.18 33.60
N GLY A 4 -18.96 -3.86 32.31
CA GLY A 4 -18.33 -4.71 31.32
C GLY A 4 -16.87 -4.87 31.72
N PHE A 5 -16.41 -6.10 31.90
CA PHE A 5 -14.98 -6.41 31.98
C PHE A 5 -14.39 -5.97 30.64
N LEU A 6 -13.70 -4.84 30.62
CA LEU A 6 -12.82 -4.48 29.52
C LEU A 6 -11.67 -5.52 29.56
N MET A 7 -11.67 -6.42 28.57
CA MET A 7 -10.53 -7.31 28.38
C MET A 7 -9.30 -6.45 28.12
N ALA A 8 -8.17 -6.82 28.73
CA ALA A 8 -6.89 -6.16 28.46
C ALA A 8 -6.56 -6.28 26.97
N GLN A 9 -6.25 -5.15 26.35
CA GLN A 9 -5.74 -5.07 24.97
C GLN A 9 -4.31 -4.56 25.02
N VAL A 10 -3.52 -4.88 24.00
CA VAL A 10 -2.18 -4.32 23.86
C VAL A 10 -2.31 -2.81 23.72
N ASN A 11 -1.60 -2.07 24.56
CA ASN A 11 -1.64 -0.60 24.54
C ASN A 11 -0.49 -0.10 23.65
N TYR A 12 -0.84 0.58 22.56
CA TYR A 12 0.12 1.19 21.64
C TYR A 12 0.45 2.66 21.96
N PHE A 13 -0.07 3.19 23.09
CA PHE A 13 0.21 4.53 23.59
C PHE A 13 0.00 5.61 22.50
N LEU A 14 -1.18 5.61 21.90
CA LEU A 14 -1.59 6.59 20.90
C LEU A 14 -1.85 7.94 21.55
N THR A 15 -1.45 9.04 20.88
CA THR A 15 -1.84 10.41 21.25
C THR A 15 -3.33 10.63 20.97
N GLU A 16 -3.89 11.74 21.45
CA GLU A 16 -5.29 12.09 21.17
C GLU A 16 -5.53 12.26 19.66
N GLU A 17 -4.60 12.92 18.95
CA GLU A 17 -4.67 13.10 17.50
C GLU A 17 -4.63 11.75 16.77
N GLN A 18 -3.73 10.85 17.17
CA GLN A 18 -3.64 9.50 16.60
C GLN A 18 -4.92 8.69 16.84
N GLN A 19 -5.55 8.84 18.03
CA GLN A 19 -6.85 8.22 18.31
C GLN A 19 -7.95 8.79 17.41
N MET A 20 -7.97 10.11 17.18
CA MET A 20 -8.91 10.73 16.24
C MET A 20 -8.75 10.20 14.81
N ILE A 21 -7.54 10.00 14.33
CA ILE A 21 -7.28 9.38 13.01
C ILE A 21 -7.88 7.98 12.95
N VAL A 22 -7.62 7.15 13.98
CA VAL A 22 -8.18 5.78 14.07
C VAL A 22 -9.70 5.81 14.06
N GLU A 23 -10.32 6.66 14.87
CA GLU A 23 -11.79 6.75 14.97
C GLU A 23 -12.41 7.22 13.65
N LEU A 24 -11.83 8.22 12.99
CA LEU A 24 -12.29 8.73 11.70
C LEU A 24 -12.18 7.67 10.60
N ALA A 25 -11.01 7.05 10.45
CA ALA A 25 -10.79 6.00 9.47
C ALA A 25 -11.71 4.79 9.70
N ARG A 26 -11.90 4.39 10.98
CA ARG A 26 -12.84 3.34 11.40
C ARG A 26 -14.28 3.66 11.04
N LYS A 27 -14.69 4.90 11.25
CA LYS A 27 -16.04 5.37 10.90
C LYS A 27 -16.27 5.25 9.38
N ILE A 28 -15.35 5.77 8.58
CA ILE A 28 -15.43 5.67 7.10
C ILE A 28 -15.44 4.20 6.67
N SER A 29 -14.57 3.38 7.25
CA SER A 29 -14.49 1.94 6.97
C SER A 29 -15.84 1.25 7.19
N ARG A 30 -16.47 1.49 8.34
CA ARG A 30 -17.74 0.84 8.73
C ARG A 30 -18.95 1.38 7.99
N GLU A 31 -19.04 2.70 7.82
CA GLU A 31 -20.24 3.35 7.29
C GLU A 31 -20.24 3.46 5.76
N LYS A 32 -19.06 3.46 5.12
CA LYS A 32 -18.92 3.69 3.68
C LYS A 32 -18.30 2.50 2.94
N ILE A 33 -17.18 1.96 3.44
CA ILE A 33 -16.43 0.92 2.72
C ILE A 33 -17.11 -0.45 2.83
N ILE A 34 -17.42 -0.89 4.05
CA ILE A 34 -18.03 -2.22 4.27
C ILE A 34 -19.33 -2.40 3.48
N PRO A 35 -20.27 -1.44 3.49
CA PRO A 35 -21.52 -1.59 2.72
C PRO A 35 -21.29 -1.66 1.20
N ALA A 36 -20.28 -0.98 0.67
CA ALA A 36 -20.02 -0.88 -0.76
C ALA A 36 -19.11 -2.00 -1.32
N ARG A 37 -18.33 -2.69 -0.47
CA ARG A 37 -17.21 -3.55 -0.90
C ARG A 37 -17.60 -4.70 -1.83
N ALA A 38 -18.78 -5.29 -1.63
CA ALA A 38 -19.26 -6.42 -2.45
C ALA A 38 -19.62 -5.96 -3.87
N GLU A 39 -20.36 -4.86 -3.97
CA GLU A 39 -20.75 -4.26 -5.25
C GLU A 39 -19.54 -3.75 -6.04
N LEU A 40 -18.61 -3.08 -5.37
CA LEU A 40 -17.36 -2.59 -5.96
C LEU A 40 -16.50 -3.74 -6.49
N ASP A 41 -16.43 -4.88 -5.79
CA ASP A 41 -15.71 -6.07 -6.26
C ASP A 41 -16.40 -6.69 -7.47
N GLU A 42 -17.73 -6.83 -7.44
CA GLU A 42 -18.50 -7.45 -8.52
C GLU A 42 -18.45 -6.63 -9.82
N LYS A 43 -18.66 -5.30 -9.72
CA LYS A 43 -18.64 -4.38 -10.86
C LYS A 43 -17.26 -3.99 -11.33
N GLU A 44 -16.23 -4.23 -10.49
CA GLU A 44 -14.86 -3.76 -10.70
C GLU A 44 -14.79 -2.23 -10.81
N ASP A 45 -15.68 -1.49 -10.14
CA ASP A 45 -15.74 -0.04 -10.22
C ASP A 45 -14.70 0.64 -9.32
N PHE A 46 -14.13 1.74 -9.82
CA PHE A 46 -13.23 2.58 -9.02
C PHE A 46 -14.04 3.31 -7.94
N PRO A 47 -13.60 3.32 -6.67
CA PRO A 47 -14.40 3.78 -5.54
C PRO A 47 -14.40 5.31 -5.37
N TRP A 48 -14.81 6.07 -6.40
CA TRP A 48 -14.75 7.53 -6.44
C TRP A 48 -15.43 8.22 -5.26
N ASP A 49 -16.60 7.74 -4.85
CA ASP A 49 -17.35 8.39 -3.77
C ASP A 49 -16.63 8.21 -2.42
N ILE A 50 -16.02 7.04 -2.19
CA ILE A 50 -15.20 6.79 -1.01
C ILE A 50 -13.92 7.63 -1.06
N MET A 51 -13.27 7.77 -2.22
CA MET A 51 -12.10 8.65 -2.37
C MET A 51 -12.45 10.11 -2.05
N LYS A 52 -13.65 10.59 -2.42
CA LYS A 52 -14.14 11.92 -2.05
C LYS A 52 -14.38 12.04 -0.53
N ASP A 53 -14.98 11.01 0.10
CA ASP A 53 -15.17 11.01 1.56
C ASP A 53 -13.81 11.07 2.29
N LEU A 54 -12.79 10.34 1.82
CA LEU A 54 -11.43 10.38 2.36
C LEU A 54 -10.77 11.76 2.16
N ALA A 55 -10.99 12.39 1.00
CA ALA A 55 -10.50 13.74 0.70
C ALA A 55 -11.16 14.80 1.61
N GLN A 56 -12.48 14.73 1.80
CA GLN A 56 -13.23 15.64 2.69
C GLN A 56 -12.87 15.47 4.17
N SER A 57 -12.24 14.35 4.51
CA SER A 57 -11.75 14.02 5.85
C SER A 57 -10.25 14.28 6.01
N ASP A 58 -9.62 14.98 5.07
CA ASP A 58 -8.20 15.37 5.04
C ASP A 58 -7.20 14.20 5.13
N LEU A 59 -7.67 12.95 4.94
CA LEU A 59 -6.82 11.77 5.10
C LEU A 59 -5.69 11.69 4.05
N PHE A 60 -5.86 12.27 2.86
CA PHE A 60 -4.77 12.35 1.86
C PHE A 60 -3.61 13.23 2.33
N GLY A 61 -3.86 14.17 3.23
CA GLY A 61 -2.86 15.08 3.80
C GLY A 61 -2.03 14.49 4.95
N LEU A 62 -2.34 13.28 5.44
CA LEU A 62 -1.74 12.71 6.66
C LEU A 62 -0.21 12.77 6.69
N TYR A 63 0.46 12.45 5.58
CA TYR A 63 1.92 12.35 5.48
C TYR A 63 2.60 13.59 4.87
N ILE A 64 1.81 14.58 4.46
CA ILE A 64 2.29 15.80 3.80
C ILE A 64 2.48 16.89 4.86
N PRO A 65 3.60 17.63 4.86
CA PRO A 65 3.83 18.74 5.77
C PRO A 65 2.74 19.82 5.69
N GLU A 66 2.50 20.51 6.81
CA GLU A 66 1.50 21.59 6.91
C GLU A 66 1.77 22.73 5.93
N GLU A 67 3.03 23.04 5.65
CA GLU A 67 3.43 24.07 4.68
C GLU A 67 2.94 23.82 3.26
N TYR A 68 2.64 22.55 2.92
CA TYR A 68 2.03 22.15 1.64
C TYR A 68 0.56 21.74 1.79
N GLY A 69 -0.10 22.16 2.88
CA GLY A 69 -1.52 21.91 3.12
C GLY A 69 -1.86 20.52 3.64
N GLY A 70 -0.89 19.78 4.16
CA GLY A 70 -1.08 18.50 4.82
C GLY A 70 -1.29 18.62 6.34
N LEU A 71 -1.29 17.48 7.03
CA LEU A 71 -1.45 17.38 8.48
C LEU A 71 -0.12 17.17 9.23
N GLY A 72 1.01 17.08 8.53
CA GLY A 72 2.34 16.96 9.14
C GLY A 72 2.61 15.65 9.87
N GLY A 73 1.77 14.62 9.68
CA GLY A 73 2.00 13.29 10.22
C GLY A 73 3.07 12.52 9.45
N GLY A 74 3.31 11.28 9.87
CA GLY A 74 4.36 10.44 9.31
C GLY A 74 3.88 9.08 8.81
N CYS A 75 4.81 8.15 8.77
CA CYS A 75 4.56 6.77 8.42
C CYS A 75 3.60 6.10 9.41
N PHE A 76 3.68 6.45 10.70
CA PHE A 76 2.86 5.85 11.74
C PHE A 76 1.39 6.27 11.62
N GLU A 77 1.08 7.56 11.43
CA GLU A 77 -0.27 8.07 11.21
C GLU A 77 -0.90 7.47 9.94
N MET A 78 -0.11 7.34 8.86
CA MET A 78 -0.56 6.61 7.66
C MET A 78 -0.88 5.15 7.98
N CYS A 79 -0.05 4.45 8.75
CA CYS A 79 -0.33 3.07 9.14
C CYS A 79 -1.62 2.95 9.95
N LEU A 80 -1.90 3.86 10.89
CA LEU A 80 -3.13 3.87 11.67
C LEU A 80 -4.37 3.98 10.79
N ALA A 81 -4.37 4.93 9.85
CA ALA A 81 -5.49 5.09 8.91
C ALA A 81 -5.64 3.87 7.99
N LEU A 82 -4.52 3.39 7.41
CA LEU A 82 -4.53 2.25 6.49
C LEU A 82 -5.05 0.96 7.12
N GLU A 83 -4.75 0.69 8.40
CA GLU A 83 -5.26 -0.49 9.11
C GLU A 83 -6.78 -0.49 9.20
N GLU A 84 -7.36 0.62 9.64
CA GLU A 84 -8.81 0.76 9.80
C GLU A 84 -9.57 0.73 8.45
N LEU A 85 -9.01 1.38 7.42
CA LEU A 85 -9.60 1.33 6.08
C LEU A 85 -9.50 -0.08 5.48
N ALA A 86 -8.39 -0.80 5.72
CA ALA A 86 -8.14 -2.15 5.23
C ALA A 86 -9.07 -3.19 5.86
N TYR A 87 -9.50 -2.96 7.10
CA TYR A 87 -10.55 -3.74 7.74
C TYR A 87 -11.84 -3.75 6.89
N GLY A 88 -12.16 -2.64 6.26
CA GLY A 88 -13.32 -2.53 5.36
C GLY A 88 -13.10 -3.22 4.01
N CYS A 89 -12.08 -2.80 3.27
CA CYS A 89 -11.75 -3.35 1.93
C CYS A 89 -10.36 -2.92 1.48
N ILE A 90 -9.45 -3.88 1.29
CA ILE A 90 -8.10 -3.54 0.86
C ILE A 90 -7.99 -3.04 -0.59
N ALA A 91 -8.98 -3.28 -1.46
CA ALA A 91 -8.98 -2.68 -2.80
C ALA A 91 -9.14 -1.15 -2.73
N VAL A 92 -10.02 -0.65 -1.86
CA VAL A 92 -10.20 0.78 -1.59
C VAL A 92 -8.95 1.35 -0.92
N THR A 93 -8.45 0.67 0.12
CA THR A 93 -7.27 1.10 0.87
C THR A 93 -6.02 1.16 0.01
N THR A 94 -5.81 0.18 -0.88
CA THR A 94 -4.68 0.18 -1.83
C THR A 94 -4.78 1.34 -2.81
N THR A 95 -5.98 1.70 -3.26
CA THR A 95 -6.21 2.87 -4.12
C THR A 95 -5.82 4.17 -3.41
N PHE A 96 -6.21 4.32 -2.14
CA PHE A 96 -5.80 5.45 -1.30
C PHE A 96 -4.28 5.46 -1.08
N ALA A 97 -3.68 4.33 -0.68
CA ALA A 97 -2.23 4.20 -0.45
C ALA A 97 -1.40 4.46 -1.72
N ALA A 98 -1.92 4.12 -2.91
CA ALA A 98 -1.24 4.37 -4.18
C ALA A 98 -1.06 5.87 -4.46
N SER A 99 -1.98 6.73 -3.98
CA SER A 99 -1.81 8.17 -4.09
C SER A 99 -0.65 8.65 -3.21
N ALA A 100 -0.48 8.12 -2.00
CA ALA A 100 0.69 8.41 -1.19
C ALA A 100 1.98 7.91 -1.85
N LEU A 101 1.97 6.68 -2.40
CA LEU A 101 3.13 6.11 -3.11
C LEU A 101 3.56 6.99 -4.30
N GLY A 102 2.63 7.56 -5.05
CA GLY A 102 2.91 8.51 -6.13
C GLY A 102 3.41 9.87 -5.65
N GLY A 103 3.00 10.31 -4.47
CA GLY A 103 3.37 11.58 -3.85
C GLY A 103 4.72 11.57 -3.11
N TYR A 104 5.12 10.43 -2.50
CA TYR A 104 6.39 10.32 -1.78
C TYR A 104 7.62 10.76 -2.58
N PRO A 105 7.78 10.43 -3.88
CA PRO A 105 8.92 10.91 -4.65
C PRO A 105 8.99 12.44 -4.75
N VAL A 106 7.85 13.11 -4.88
CA VAL A 106 7.79 14.58 -4.91
C VAL A 106 8.16 15.13 -3.53
N LEU A 107 7.62 14.58 -2.45
CA LEU A 107 7.93 15.00 -1.08
C LEU A 107 9.42 14.85 -0.75
N LEU A 108 10.02 13.70 -1.11
CA LEU A 108 11.40 13.35 -0.72
C LEU A 108 12.47 13.98 -1.61
N PHE A 109 12.19 14.21 -2.90
CA PHE A 109 13.20 14.57 -3.91
C PHE A 109 12.77 15.71 -4.84
N GLY A 110 11.57 16.23 -4.72
CA GLY A 110 11.10 17.39 -5.49
C GLY A 110 11.85 18.66 -5.11
N SER A 111 12.00 19.58 -6.06
CA SER A 111 12.38 20.96 -5.74
C SER A 111 11.24 21.63 -4.96
N GLU A 112 11.51 22.80 -4.34
CA GLU A 112 10.47 23.53 -3.61
C GLU A 112 9.30 23.92 -4.56
N GLU A 113 9.62 24.35 -5.78
CA GLU A 113 8.61 24.69 -6.79
C GLU A 113 7.76 23.45 -7.18
N GLN A 114 8.37 22.25 -7.24
CA GLN A 114 7.63 21.02 -7.52
C GLN A 114 6.75 20.62 -6.33
N LYS A 115 7.24 20.75 -5.10
CA LYS A 115 6.45 20.49 -3.89
C LYS A 115 5.26 21.45 -3.79
N GLU A 116 5.49 22.75 -3.93
CA GLU A 116 4.44 23.77 -3.93
C GLU A 116 3.39 23.55 -5.03
N ARG A 117 3.80 23.03 -6.19
CA ARG A 117 2.90 22.78 -7.32
C ARG A 117 2.04 21.54 -7.12
N TYR A 118 2.57 20.45 -6.60
CA TYR A 118 1.90 19.14 -6.63
C TYR A 118 1.35 18.70 -5.26
N LEU A 119 2.06 18.95 -4.16
CA LEU A 119 1.67 18.43 -2.84
C LEU A 119 0.34 18.97 -2.33
N PRO A 120 -0.03 20.27 -2.50
CA PRO A 120 -1.32 20.77 -2.02
C PRO A 120 -2.53 20.10 -2.69
N GLY A 121 -2.43 19.81 -3.99
CA GLY A 121 -3.45 19.08 -4.73
C GLY A 121 -3.61 17.65 -4.22
N ILE A 122 -2.49 16.97 -3.93
CA ILE A 122 -2.47 15.62 -3.37
C ILE A 122 -2.99 15.64 -1.93
N ALA A 123 -2.54 16.57 -1.09
CA ALA A 123 -2.96 16.68 0.31
C ALA A 123 -4.48 16.86 0.46
N SER A 124 -5.07 17.67 -0.41
CA SER A 124 -6.53 17.90 -0.43
C SER A 124 -7.33 16.77 -1.11
N GLY A 125 -6.67 15.76 -1.68
CA GLY A 125 -7.32 14.69 -2.44
C GLY A 125 -7.98 15.14 -3.75
N LYS A 126 -7.77 16.39 -4.18
CA LYS A 126 -8.23 16.91 -5.48
C LYS A 126 -7.42 16.34 -6.64
N THR A 127 -6.19 15.98 -6.39
CA THR A 127 -5.25 15.35 -7.32
C THR A 127 -4.88 13.99 -6.80
N LEU A 128 -5.22 12.93 -7.51
CA LEU A 128 -4.71 11.60 -7.23
C LEU A 128 -3.36 11.42 -7.92
N SER A 129 -2.42 10.77 -7.23
CA SER A 129 -1.12 10.44 -7.79
C SER A 129 -0.89 8.93 -7.89
N ALA A 130 0.04 8.52 -8.77
CA ALA A 130 0.41 7.13 -8.98
C ALA A 130 1.91 6.99 -9.26
N PHE A 131 2.43 5.77 -9.09
CA PHE A 131 3.84 5.46 -9.23
C PHE A 131 4.09 4.40 -10.32
N GLY A 132 4.91 4.73 -11.32
CA GLY A 132 5.21 3.89 -12.46
C GLY A 132 6.67 3.48 -12.54
N LEU A 133 7.02 2.32 -11.98
CA LEU A 133 8.35 1.71 -12.05
C LEU A 133 8.32 0.45 -12.93
N THR A 134 7.43 -0.49 -12.62
CA THR A 134 7.35 -1.84 -13.16
C THR A 134 7.06 -1.86 -14.65
N GLU A 135 7.69 -2.79 -15.37
CA GLU A 135 7.43 -3.10 -16.79
C GLU A 135 7.19 -4.62 -16.96
N ALA A 136 6.67 -5.04 -18.10
CA ALA A 136 6.33 -6.44 -18.35
C ALA A 136 7.50 -7.42 -18.08
N ASN A 137 8.73 -7.00 -18.36
CA ASN A 137 9.95 -7.79 -18.15
C ASN A 137 10.82 -7.28 -16.98
N ALA A 138 10.34 -6.31 -16.18
CA ALA A 138 11.09 -5.70 -15.09
C ALA A 138 10.19 -5.52 -13.87
N GLY A 139 9.85 -6.61 -13.19
CA GLY A 139 9.16 -6.64 -11.90
C GLY A 139 10.16 -6.75 -10.75
N SER A 140 10.50 -7.98 -10.35
CA SER A 140 11.51 -8.23 -9.30
C SER A 140 12.91 -7.74 -9.70
N ASP A 141 13.26 -7.83 -10.98
CA ASP A 141 14.45 -7.18 -11.56
C ASP A 141 14.12 -5.74 -11.97
N ALA A 142 13.89 -4.88 -10.97
CA ALA A 142 13.50 -3.50 -11.18
C ALA A 142 14.58 -2.64 -11.88
N ALA A 143 15.82 -3.11 -11.94
CA ALA A 143 16.91 -2.44 -12.66
C ALA A 143 16.86 -2.67 -14.17
N ALA A 144 16.12 -3.68 -14.63
CA ALA A 144 16.01 -4.06 -16.05
C ALA A 144 14.95 -3.29 -16.84
N ILE A 145 14.45 -2.14 -16.34
CA ILE A 145 13.50 -1.30 -17.06
C ILE A 145 14.03 -0.88 -18.43
N GLN A 146 13.10 -0.71 -19.38
CA GLN A 146 13.42 -0.37 -20.79
C GLN A 146 12.85 0.99 -21.22
N THR A 147 11.84 1.52 -20.53
CA THR A 147 11.28 2.85 -20.81
C THR A 147 12.40 3.89 -20.79
N THR A 148 12.49 4.71 -21.81
CA THR A 148 13.53 5.73 -21.98
C THR A 148 12.99 7.14 -21.82
N ALA A 149 13.87 8.05 -21.42
CA ALA A 149 13.65 9.49 -21.45
C ALA A 149 14.85 10.16 -22.14
N VAL A 150 14.61 10.78 -23.29
CA VAL A 150 15.64 11.45 -24.09
C VAL A 150 15.54 12.95 -23.85
N ASP A 151 16.70 13.58 -23.66
CA ASP A 151 16.85 15.03 -23.54
C ASP A 151 16.64 15.68 -24.92
N ASP A 152 15.63 16.54 -25.06
CA ASP A 152 15.31 17.26 -26.30
C ASP A 152 15.21 18.77 -26.03
N GLY A 153 16.32 19.34 -25.54
CA GLY A 153 16.41 20.77 -25.24
C GLY A 153 15.54 21.20 -24.07
N ASP A 154 14.40 21.81 -24.33
CA ASP A 154 13.48 22.32 -23.30
C ASP A 154 12.53 21.25 -22.74
N SER A 155 12.62 20.01 -23.23
CA SER A 155 11.73 18.92 -22.84
C SER A 155 12.47 17.59 -22.63
N TRP A 156 11.79 16.65 -21.99
CA TRP A 156 12.11 15.24 -22.01
C TRP A 156 11.11 14.50 -22.90
N VAL A 157 11.58 13.56 -23.71
CA VAL A 157 10.74 12.70 -24.55
C VAL A 157 10.78 11.30 -23.99
N LEU A 158 9.65 10.82 -23.46
CA LEU A 158 9.51 9.48 -22.90
C LEU A 158 8.95 8.52 -23.93
N ASN A 159 9.54 7.31 -23.99
CA ASN A 159 9.09 6.21 -24.83
C ASN A 159 9.17 4.88 -24.07
N GLY A 160 8.07 4.12 -24.07
CA GLY A 160 7.98 2.81 -23.40
C GLY A 160 6.63 2.55 -22.79
N THR A 161 6.56 1.52 -21.93
CA THR A 161 5.30 1.12 -21.28
C THR A 161 5.58 0.66 -19.86
N LYS A 162 4.81 1.18 -18.90
CA LYS A 162 4.77 0.68 -17.52
C LYS A 162 3.59 -0.26 -17.34
N GLN A 163 3.79 -1.31 -16.56
CA GLN A 163 2.83 -2.40 -16.39
C GLN A 163 2.26 -2.43 -14.98
N TRP A 164 0.98 -2.77 -14.86
CA TRP A 164 0.24 -2.99 -13.61
C TRP A 164 0.23 -1.79 -12.66
N ILE A 165 0.05 -0.59 -13.21
CA ILE A 165 0.08 0.63 -12.40
C ILE A 165 -1.28 0.85 -11.74
N THR A 166 -1.28 0.88 -10.40
CA THR A 166 -2.44 1.20 -9.58
C THR A 166 -2.88 2.64 -9.83
N SER A 167 -4.18 2.85 -9.95
CA SER A 167 -4.80 4.13 -10.33
C SER A 167 -4.40 4.60 -11.73
N GLY A 168 -3.85 3.71 -12.58
CA GLY A 168 -3.59 4.01 -13.99
C GLY A 168 -4.87 4.43 -14.72
N GLY A 169 -4.86 5.60 -15.35
CA GLY A 169 -6.02 6.20 -16.01
C GLY A 169 -6.97 6.96 -15.08
N GLU A 170 -6.91 6.73 -13.78
CA GLU A 170 -7.70 7.45 -12.78
C GLU A 170 -6.90 8.62 -12.16
N ALA A 171 -5.63 8.40 -11.83
CA ALA A 171 -4.76 9.44 -11.28
C ALA A 171 -4.51 10.59 -12.27
N ASP A 172 -4.18 11.76 -11.73
CA ASP A 172 -3.90 12.99 -12.48
C ASP A 172 -2.39 13.18 -12.69
N VAL A 173 -1.58 12.73 -11.73
CA VAL A 173 -0.12 12.89 -11.69
C VAL A 173 0.55 11.55 -11.46
N TYR A 174 1.63 11.31 -12.19
CA TYR A 174 2.37 10.05 -12.17
C TYR A 174 3.85 10.31 -11.94
N THR A 175 4.45 9.68 -10.94
CA THR A 175 5.92 9.58 -10.86
C THR A 175 6.41 8.39 -11.67
N ILE A 176 7.19 8.65 -12.71
CA ILE A 176 7.66 7.66 -13.67
C ILE A 176 9.18 7.53 -13.61
N VAL A 177 9.68 6.29 -13.53
CA VAL A 177 11.11 6.00 -13.59
C VAL A 177 11.46 5.51 -15.00
N ALA A 178 12.38 6.22 -15.69
CA ALA A 178 12.80 5.91 -17.05
C ALA A 178 14.32 6.02 -17.21
N LEU A 179 14.89 5.34 -18.21
CA LEU A 179 16.33 5.37 -18.51
C LEU A 179 16.70 6.63 -19.29
N THR A 180 17.60 7.42 -18.75
CA THR A 180 18.29 8.51 -19.45
C THR A 180 19.66 8.10 -20.00
N ASP A 181 20.17 6.93 -19.57
CA ASP A 181 21.41 6.33 -20.06
C ASP A 181 21.35 4.79 -19.91
N ARG A 182 21.13 4.09 -21.02
CA ARG A 182 21.01 2.63 -21.03
C ARG A 182 22.29 1.89 -20.64
N ASN A 183 23.45 2.53 -20.77
CA ASN A 183 24.76 1.90 -20.54
C ASN A 183 25.15 1.89 -19.04
N LYS A 184 24.41 2.59 -18.18
CA LYS A 184 24.72 2.73 -16.75
C LYS A 184 23.87 1.83 -15.83
N GLY A 185 23.05 0.91 -16.39
CA GLY A 185 22.16 0.05 -15.61
C GLY A 185 21.27 0.88 -14.66
N ALA A 186 21.12 0.46 -13.41
CA ALA A 186 20.31 1.17 -12.41
C ALA A 186 20.68 2.65 -12.25
N ARG A 187 21.97 3.02 -12.41
CA ARG A 187 22.45 4.41 -12.33
C ARG A 187 22.10 5.24 -13.57
N GLY A 188 21.56 4.64 -14.60
CA GLY A 188 21.02 5.33 -15.78
C GLY A 188 19.57 5.73 -15.64
N ALA A 189 18.87 5.27 -14.61
CA ALA A 189 17.46 5.60 -14.37
C ALA A 189 17.29 7.00 -13.75
N THR A 190 16.27 7.72 -14.20
CA THR A 190 15.88 9.05 -13.72
C THR A 190 14.38 9.05 -13.46
N ALA A 191 13.91 9.82 -12.49
CA ALA A 191 12.49 9.94 -12.16
C ALA A 191 11.90 11.22 -12.74
N PHE A 192 10.65 11.17 -13.13
CA PHE A 192 9.93 12.26 -13.79
C PHE A 192 8.50 12.36 -13.28
N ILE A 193 7.95 13.57 -13.26
CA ILE A 193 6.51 13.83 -13.05
C ILE A 193 5.86 13.89 -14.44
N VAL A 194 4.82 13.06 -14.65
CA VAL A 194 3.99 13.06 -15.87
C VAL A 194 2.55 13.36 -15.45
N GLU A 195 1.90 14.27 -16.17
CA GLU A 195 0.50 14.63 -15.94
C GLU A 195 -0.41 13.90 -16.94
N LYS A 196 -1.63 13.57 -16.53
CA LYS A 196 -2.61 12.82 -17.35
C LYS A 196 -2.85 13.43 -18.73
N GLY A 197 -2.72 14.75 -18.87
CA GLY A 197 -2.94 15.48 -20.13
C GLY A 197 -1.71 15.62 -21.03
N ASP A 198 -0.55 15.08 -20.66
CA ASP A 198 0.67 15.22 -21.45
C ASP A 198 0.54 14.53 -22.82
N LYS A 199 0.94 15.24 -23.88
CA LYS A 199 0.86 14.71 -25.25
C LYS A 199 1.75 13.49 -25.42
N GLY A 200 1.19 12.41 -25.93
CA GLY A 200 1.88 11.12 -26.09
C GLY A 200 1.80 10.21 -24.88
N PHE A 201 1.09 10.62 -23.80
CA PHE A 201 0.77 9.77 -22.65
C PHE A 201 -0.64 9.20 -22.80
N SER A 202 -0.76 7.88 -22.63
CA SER A 202 -2.04 7.16 -22.72
C SER A 202 -2.05 5.93 -21.84
N PHE A 203 -3.20 5.26 -21.79
CA PHE A 203 -3.44 4.15 -20.86
C PHE A 203 -3.91 2.91 -21.62
N GLY A 204 -3.43 1.75 -21.18
CA GLY A 204 -3.93 0.46 -21.64
C GLY A 204 -5.32 0.15 -21.05
N LYS A 205 -5.82 -1.04 -21.39
CA LYS A 205 -7.08 -1.54 -20.82
C LYS A 205 -6.98 -1.69 -19.29
N LYS A 206 -8.12 -1.67 -18.62
CA LYS A 206 -8.23 -2.07 -17.22
C LYS A 206 -7.99 -3.58 -17.10
N GLU A 207 -7.08 -3.98 -16.22
CA GLU A 207 -6.72 -5.39 -16.04
C GLU A 207 -7.81 -6.15 -15.27
N ARG A 208 -8.12 -7.37 -15.72
CA ARG A 208 -8.99 -8.31 -15.01
C ARG A 208 -8.17 -9.06 -13.98
N LYS A 209 -8.52 -8.92 -12.70
CA LYS A 209 -7.70 -9.41 -11.59
C LYS A 209 -8.41 -10.45 -10.74
N MET A 210 -7.65 -11.26 -10.04
CA MET A 210 -8.12 -12.21 -9.03
C MET A 210 -8.78 -11.48 -7.84
N GLY A 211 -8.13 -10.46 -7.31
CA GLY A 211 -8.55 -9.62 -6.19
C GLY A 211 -8.25 -8.15 -6.46
N LEU A 212 -8.48 -7.28 -5.47
CA LEU A 212 -8.41 -5.83 -5.59
C LEU A 212 -9.19 -5.31 -6.81
N ARG A 213 -10.33 -5.90 -7.10
CA ARG A 213 -11.05 -5.67 -8.36
C ARG A 213 -11.58 -4.25 -8.48
N ALA A 214 -11.89 -3.60 -7.35
CA ALA A 214 -12.28 -2.18 -7.29
C ALA A 214 -11.10 -1.20 -7.47
N SER A 215 -9.86 -1.66 -7.45
CA SER A 215 -8.68 -0.82 -7.71
C SER A 215 -8.32 -0.85 -9.18
N SER A 216 -8.35 0.29 -9.87
CA SER A 216 -7.94 0.37 -11.28
C SER A 216 -6.46 0.03 -11.42
N THR A 217 -6.15 -0.85 -12.35
CA THR A 217 -4.78 -1.28 -12.67
C THR A 217 -4.64 -1.30 -14.17
N ARG A 218 -3.72 -0.50 -14.73
CA ARG A 218 -3.53 -0.36 -16.19
C ARG A 218 -2.06 -0.26 -16.56
N GLU A 219 -1.79 -0.45 -17.84
CA GLU A 219 -0.54 -0.01 -18.45
C GLU A 219 -0.54 1.52 -18.60
N LEU A 220 0.66 2.10 -18.45
CA LEU A 220 0.95 3.49 -18.84
C LEU A 220 1.80 3.45 -20.11
N ILE A 221 1.33 4.06 -21.18
CA ILE A 221 1.93 4.00 -22.51
C ILE A 221 2.49 5.37 -22.86
N PHE A 222 3.78 5.42 -23.18
CA PHE A 222 4.50 6.62 -23.59
C PHE A 222 4.91 6.45 -25.05
N ASN A 223 4.39 7.29 -25.93
CA ASN A 223 4.71 7.33 -27.35
C ASN A 223 5.08 8.75 -27.72
N ASP A 224 6.37 9.04 -27.78
CA ASP A 224 6.94 10.38 -27.90
C ASP A 224 6.31 11.36 -26.88
N CYS A 225 6.13 10.88 -25.64
CA CYS A 225 5.53 11.67 -24.59
C CYS A 225 6.46 12.79 -24.16
N ARG A 226 6.05 14.05 -24.48
CA ARG A 226 6.84 15.25 -24.20
C ARG A 226 6.40 15.87 -22.89
N ILE A 227 7.36 16.02 -21.98
CA ILE A 227 7.16 16.71 -20.70
C ILE A 227 8.18 17.84 -20.54
N PRO A 228 7.83 18.95 -19.86
CA PRO A 228 8.74 20.04 -19.54
C PRO A 228 9.98 19.59 -18.80
N LYS A 229 11.08 20.32 -18.97
CA LYS A 229 12.39 20.02 -18.38
C LYS A 229 12.36 20.03 -16.86
N ASP A 230 11.59 20.92 -16.25
CA ASP A 230 11.41 21.13 -14.82
C ASP A 230 10.65 19.98 -14.11
N ARG A 231 10.12 19.01 -14.87
CA ARG A 231 9.45 17.84 -14.30
C ARG A 231 10.36 16.64 -14.01
N MET A 232 11.67 16.81 -14.14
CA MET A 232 12.64 15.82 -13.62
C MET A 232 12.70 15.91 -12.10
N LEU A 233 12.52 14.78 -11.41
CA LEU A 233 12.65 14.67 -9.96
C LEU A 233 14.10 14.38 -9.55
N GLY A 234 14.60 15.15 -8.59
CA GLY A 234 15.97 15.02 -8.09
C GLY A 234 17.00 15.33 -9.18
N ARG A 235 17.97 14.43 -9.35
CA ARG A 235 19.05 14.57 -10.34
C ARG A 235 19.03 13.43 -11.36
N ARG A 236 19.52 13.70 -12.57
CA ARG A 236 19.72 12.68 -13.61
C ARG A 236 20.52 11.51 -13.05
N GLY A 237 20.03 10.28 -13.26
CA GLY A 237 20.66 9.05 -12.76
C GLY A 237 20.27 8.65 -11.33
N GLN A 238 19.43 9.39 -10.64
CA GLN A 238 18.95 9.07 -9.29
C GLN A 238 17.62 8.31 -9.24
N GLY A 239 16.97 8.05 -10.38
CA GLY A 239 15.62 7.48 -10.42
C GLY A 239 15.48 6.15 -9.70
N PHE A 240 16.50 5.28 -9.77
CA PHE A 240 16.47 4.00 -9.04
C PHE A 240 16.56 4.20 -7.52
N ILE A 241 17.40 5.14 -7.06
CA ILE A 241 17.51 5.47 -5.63
C ILE A 241 16.19 6.08 -5.13
N ILE A 242 15.59 6.98 -5.90
CA ILE A 242 14.27 7.57 -5.62
C ILE A 242 13.23 6.45 -5.46
N ALA A 243 13.17 5.52 -6.43
CA ALA A 243 12.25 4.40 -6.38
C ALA A 243 12.43 3.52 -5.13
N MET A 244 13.68 3.16 -4.79
CA MET A 244 13.95 2.32 -3.62
C MET A 244 13.59 3.02 -2.31
N LYS A 245 13.92 4.30 -2.14
CA LYS A 245 13.55 5.07 -0.96
C LYS A 245 12.03 5.25 -0.82
N THR A 246 11.35 5.47 -1.93
CA THR A 246 9.87 5.51 -1.97
C THR A 246 9.26 4.20 -1.50
N LEU A 247 9.73 3.07 -2.04
CA LEU A 247 9.24 1.75 -1.64
C LEU A 247 9.58 1.42 -0.19
N ASP A 248 10.77 1.77 0.29
CA ASP A 248 11.17 1.55 1.68
C ASP A 248 10.23 2.31 2.65
N LEU A 249 9.80 3.52 2.29
CA LEU A 249 8.86 4.32 3.10
C LEU A 249 7.42 3.76 3.04
N ALA A 250 6.99 3.23 1.88
CA ALA A 250 5.63 2.74 1.67
C ALA A 250 5.36 1.35 2.27
N ARG A 251 6.36 0.48 2.35
CA ARG A 251 6.21 -0.94 2.76
C ARG A 251 5.54 -1.17 4.12
N PRO A 252 5.78 -0.40 5.20
CA PRO A 252 5.02 -0.55 6.44
C PRO A 252 3.51 -0.38 6.22
N GLY A 253 3.10 0.56 5.34
CA GLY A 253 1.71 0.73 4.93
C GLY A 253 1.11 -0.52 4.30
N ILE A 254 1.88 -1.23 3.45
CA ILE A 254 1.43 -2.51 2.89
C ILE A 254 1.31 -3.60 3.96
N GLY A 255 2.24 -3.63 4.90
CA GLY A 255 2.19 -4.56 6.03
C GLY A 255 0.93 -4.37 6.86
N VAL A 256 0.60 -3.14 7.20
CA VAL A 256 -0.57 -2.84 8.04
C VAL A 256 -1.90 -3.07 7.29
N ILE A 257 -1.94 -2.89 5.96
CA ILE A 257 -3.08 -3.30 5.13
C ILE A 257 -3.36 -4.81 5.33
N GLY A 258 -2.30 -5.62 5.39
CA GLY A 258 -2.42 -7.05 5.71
C GLY A 258 -2.97 -7.30 7.12
N VAL A 259 -2.59 -6.48 8.11
CA VAL A 259 -3.09 -6.57 9.49
C VAL A 259 -4.59 -6.26 9.54
N GLY A 260 -5.03 -5.13 8.95
CA GLY A 260 -6.45 -4.74 8.93
C GLY A 260 -7.34 -5.78 8.23
N LEU A 261 -6.89 -6.31 7.09
CA LEU A 261 -7.58 -7.39 6.37
C LEU A 261 -7.71 -8.65 7.22
N ALA A 262 -6.61 -9.07 7.86
CA ALA A 262 -6.59 -10.27 8.70
C ALA A 262 -7.48 -10.11 9.93
N GLN A 263 -7.52 -8.92 10.54
CA GLN A 263 -8.41 -8.62 11.65
C GLN A 263 -9.89 -8.77 11.23
N ALA A 264 -10.26 -8.23 10.06
CA ALA A 264 -11.61 -8.39 9.53
C ALA A 264 -11.98 -9.87 9.29
N ALA A 265 -11.03 -10.66 8.78
CA ALA A 265 -11.23 -12.10 8.55
C ALA A 265 -11.38 -12.89 9.87
N LEU A 266 -10.59 -12.53 10.90
CA LEU A 266 -10.72 -13.10 12.24
C LEU A 266 -12.09 -12.78 12.86
N ASP A 267 -12.51 -11.52 12.82
CA ASP A 267 -13.78 -11.08 13.40
C ASP A 267 -14.98 -11.78 12.74
N GLU A 268 -14.94 -11.95 11.42
CA GLU A 268 -15.95 -12.70 10.68
C GLU A 268 -15.96 -14.18 11.06
N SER A 269 -14.79 -14.78 11.21
CA SER A 269 -14.64 -16.18 11.64
C SER A 269 -15.19 -16.40 13.05
N VAL A 270 -14.91 -15.47 13.99
CA VAL A 270 -15.41 -15.54 15.36
C VAL A 270 -16.93 -15.42 15.39
N ARG A 271 -17.51 -14.47 14.62
CA ARG A 271 -18.97 -14.29 14.52
C ARG A 271 -19.63 -15.56 14.03
N TYR A 272 -19.17 -16.08 12.88
CA TYR A 272 -19.70 -17.31 12.31
C TYR A 272 -19.55 -18.50 13.25
N ALA A 273 -18.40 -18.68 13.89
CA ALA A 273 -18.15 -19.81 14.77
C ALA A 273 -19.04 -19.82 16.01
N LYS A 274 -19.49 -18.64 16.50
CA LYS A 274 -20.45 -18.53 17.61
C LYS A 274 -21.88 -18.88 17.21
N GLU A 275 -22.26 -18.61 15.98
CA GLU A 275 -23.62 -18.78 15.46
C GLU A 275 -23.85 -20.14 14.83
N ARG A 276 -22.83 -20.70 14.17
CA ARG A 276 -22.95 -21.97 13.44
C ARG A 276 -23.01 -23.16 14.38
N ILE A 277 -24.13 -23.90 14.33
CA ILE A 277 -24.36 -25.12 15.13
C ILE A 277 -24.02 -26.34 14.28
N GLN A 278 -23.12 -27.21 14.76
CA GLN A 278 -22.85 -28.54 14.24
C GLN A 278 -22.61 -29.51 15.42
N PHE A 279 -22.96 -30.77 15.26
CA PHE A 279 -22.89 -31.78 16.33
C PHE A 279 -23.58 -31.31 17.63
N GLY A 280 -24.68 -30.57 17.48
CA GLY A 280 -25.51 -30.08 18.60
C GLY A 280 -24.96 -28.90 19.39
N GLN A 281 -23.87 -28.25 18.95
CA GLN A 281 -23.25 -27.12 19.65
C GLN A 281 -22.63 -26.11 18.66
N PRO A 282 -22.39 -24.86 19.09
CA PRO A 282 -21.63 -23.89 18.26
C PRO A 282 -20.25 -24.45 17.93
N ILE A 283 -19.79 -24.24 16.68
CA ILE A 283 -18.46 -24.74 16.28
C ILE A 283 -17.32 -24.07 17.05
N MET A 284 -17.54 -22.91 17.64
CA MET A 284 -16.63 -22.27 18.59
C MET A 284 -16.26 -23.17 19.78
N SER A 285 -17.10 -24.13 20.16
CA SER A 285 -16.87 -25.07 21.26
C SER A 285 -15.83 -26.14 20.96
N PHE A 286 -15.47 -26.34 19.68
CA PHE A 286 -14.46 -27.32 19.29
C PHE A 286 -13.05 -26.77 19.44
N GLN A 287 -12.16 -27.54 20.10
CA GLN A 287 -10.78 -27.13 20.35
C GLN A 287 -10.04 -26.76 19.07
N ILE A 288 -10.25 -27.46 17.96
CA ILE A 288 -9.58 -27.17 16.70
C ILE A 288 -9.93 -25.76 16.18
N ILE A 289 -11.18 -25.33 16.32
CA ILE A 289 -11.61 -23.98 15.95
C ILE A 289 -11.00 -22.95 16.90
N GLN A 290 -10.99 -23.23 18.21
CA GLN A 290 -10.34 -22.35 19.19
C GLN A 290 -8.84 -22.19 18.91
N HIS A 291 -8.13 -23.26 18.55
CA HIS A 291 -6.73 -23.22 18.18
C HIS A 291 -6.49 -22.37 16.92
N MET A 292 -7.30 -22.55 15.87
CA MET A 292 -7.19 -21.73 14.65
C MET A 292 -7.38 -20.24 14.97
N LEU A 293 -8.41 -19.88 15.72
CA LEU A 293 -8.67 -18.49 16.10
C LEU A 293 -7.57 -17.90 16.99
N ALA A 294 -7.01 -18.69 17.91
CA ALA A 294 -5.90 -18.26 18.76
C ALA A 294 -4.63 -17.97 17.95
N GLU A 295 -4.30 -18.85 17.00
CA GLU A 295 -3.18 -18.66 16.06
C GLU A 295 -3.37 -17.41 15.21
N MET A 296 -4.58 -17.23 14.63
CA MET A 296 -4.92 -16.04 13.85
C MET A 296 -4.72 -14.77 14.69
N ALA A 297 -5.29 -14.70 15.89
CA ALA A 297 -5.20 -13.54 16.77
C ALA A 297 -3.75 -13.22 17.17
N THR A 298 -2.97 -14.25 17.54
CA THR A 298 -1.57 -14.09 17.94
C THR A 298 -0.70 -13.55 16.81
N GLN A 299 -0.86 -14.08 15.60
CA GLN A 299 -0.07 -13.65 14.44
C GLN A 299 -0.46 -12.24 13.97
N ILE A 300 -1.75 -11.86 14.06
CA ILE A 300 -2.22 -10.50 13.77
C ILE A 300 -1.56 -9.52 14.73
N GLU A 301 -1.59 -9.80 16.04
CA GLU A 301 -1.04 -8.90 17.05
C GLU A 301 0.48 -8.77 16.94
N ALA A 302 1.21 -9.87 16.71
CA ALA A 302 2.64 -9.83 16.44
C ALA A 302 2.99 -9.00 15.19
N SER A 303 2.18 -9.10 14.13
CA SER A 303 2.32 -8.33 12.90
C SER A 303 2.10 -6.84 13.13
N ARG A 304 1.02 -6.49 13.86
CA ARG A 304 0.69 -5.10 14.22
C ARG A 304 1.82 -4.45 15.01
N ALA A 305 2.31 -5.14 16.05
CA ALA A 305 3.41 -4.66 16.88
C ALA A 305 4.68 -4.40 16.07
N LEU A 306 5.03 -5.31 15.15
CA LEU A 306 6.18 -5.15 14.27
C LEU A 306 6.03 -3.91 13.36
N VAL A 307 4.88 -3.76 12.67
CA VAL A 307 4.66 -2.63 11.76
C VAL A 307 4.68 -1.31 12.51
N TYR A 308 4.00 -1.22 13.65
CA TYR A 308 3.94 0.00 14.44
C TYR A 308 5.31 0.41 14.99
N ALA A 309 6.11 -0.55 15.45
CA ALA A 309 7.47 -0.29 15.89
C ALA A 309 8.36 0.24 14.76
N VAL A 310 8.25 -0.36 13.56
CA VAL A 310 9.00 0.08 12.38
C VAL A 310 8.56 1.46 11.91
N ALA A 311 7.26 1.74 11.83
CA ALA A 311 6.74 3.04 11.41
C ALA A 311 7.24 4.16 12.35
N ARG A 312 7.13 3.97 13.67
CA ARG A 312 7.70 4.93 14.65
C ARG A 312 9.21 5.10 14.55
N THR A 313 9.95 4.03 14.22
CA THR A 313 11.40 4.11 14.02
C THR A 313 11.75 4.97 12.80
N ILE A 314 10.95 4.87 11.73
CA ILE A 314 11.09 5.71 10.53
C ILE A 314 10.83 7.17 10.89
N ASP A 315 9.72 7.46 11.58
CA ASP A 315 9.31 8.81 11.97
C ASP A 315 10.29 9.45 12.98
N ALA A 316 10.95 8.63 13.78
CA ALA A 316 12.06 9.08 14.64
C ALA A 316 13.34 9.44 13.87
N GLY A 317 13.34 9.43 12.53
CA GLY A 317 14.44 9.87 11.67
C GLY A 317 15.49 8.80 11.38
N ALA A 318 15.15 7.51 11.44
CA ALA A 318 16.06 6.45 11.02
C ALA A 318 16.51 6.66 9.58
N ARG A 319 17.84 6.60 9.31
CA ARG A 319 18.41 6.86 7.97
C ARG A 319 18.47 5.64 7.07
N ASP A 320 18.73 4.45 7.64
CA ASP A 320 18.79 3.15 6.92
C ASP A 320 17.79 2.18 7.54
N PHE A 321 16.59 2.17 6.99
CA PHE A 321 15.50 1.36 7.47
C PHE A 321 15.01 0.30 6.45
N ALA A 322 15.73 0.11 5.34
CA ALA A 322 15.32 -0.81 4.27
C ALA A 322 15.08 -2.24 4.79
N LYS A 323 15.96 -2.74 5.69
CA LYS A 323 15.81 -4.07 6.30
C LYS A 323 14.54 -4.18 7.14
N ILE A 324 14.32 -3.26 8.08
CA ILE A 324 13.17 -3.33 8.99
C ILE A 324 11.86 -3.06 8.25
N SER A 325 11.88 -2.18 7.25
CA SER A 325 10.76 -1.92 6.35
C SER A 325 10.38 -3.18 5.53
N ALA A 326 11.38 -3.90 5.02
CA ALA A 326 11.16 -5.19 4.36
C ALA A 326 10.52 -6.23 5.31
N MET A 327 10.97 -6.29 6.58
CA MET A 327 10.37 -7.15 7.61
C MET A 327 8.92 -6.76 7.92
N ALA A 328 8.65 -5.46 8.05
CA ALA A 328 7.31 -4.93 8.34
C ALA A 328 6.30 -5.17 7.20
N LYS A 329 6.75 -5.44 5.98
CA LYS A 329 5.88 -5.85 4.86
C LYS A 329 5.82 -7.38 4.75
N LEU A 330 6.95 -8.06 4.81
CA LEU A 330 7.07 -9.49 4.58
C LEU A 330 6.18 -10.31 5.54
N PHE A 331 6.38 -10.13 6.84
CA PHE A 331 5.73 -10.94 7.87
C PHE A 331 4.20 -10.75 7.90
N PRO A 332 3.67 -9.51 7.93
CA PRO A 332 2.22 -9.30 7.96
C PRO A 332 1.51 -9.77 6.68
N THR A 333 2.15 -9.70 5.52
CA THR A 333 1.51 -10.12 4.27
C THR A 333 1.49 -11.65 4.09
N ASP A 334 2.47 -12.38 4.61
CA ASP A 334 2.43 -13.84 4.72
C ASP A 334 1.36 -14.26 5.73
N MET A 335 1.28 -13.58 6.88
CA MET A 335 0.26 -13.79 7.90
C MET A 335 -1.15 -13.55 7.33
N ALA A 336 -1.38 -12.44 6.61
CA ALA A 336 -2.69 -12.11 6.04
C ALA A 336 -3.19 -13.18 5.08
N MET A 337 -2.32 -13.73 4.23
CA MET A 337 -2.69 -14.83 3.34
C MET A 337 -3.08 -16.09 4.12
N LYS A 338 -2.35 -16.43 5.18
CA LYS A 338 -2.67 -17.57 6.03
C LYS A 338 -4.01 -17.37 6.75
N VAL A 339 -4.18 -16.23 7.42
CA VAL A 339 -5.40 -15.92 8.20
C VAL A 339 -6.64 -15.91 7.33
N THR A 340 -6.60 -15.29 6.14
CA THR A 340 -7.75 -15.26 5.24
C THR A 340 -8.08 -16.65 4.67
N THR A 341 -7.07 -17.50 4.46
CA THR A 341 -7.28 -18.91 4.08
C THR A 341 -7.93 -19.71 5.21
N ASP A 342 -7.45 -19.54 6.44
CA ASP A 342 -8.02 -20.19 7.63
C ASP A 342 -9.46 -19.71 7.89
N ALA A 343 -9.78 -18.44 7.62
CA ALA A 343 -11.14 -17.91 7.70
C ALA A 343 -12.11 -18.60 6.74
N VAL A 344 -11.70 -18.78 5.48
CA VAL A 344 -12.50 -19.56 4.51
C VAL A 344 -12.69 -21.00 5.04
N GLN A 345 -11.66 -21.61 5.59
CA GLN A 345 -11.73 -22.97 6.13
C GLN A 345 -12.69 -23.07 7.33
N ILE A 346 -12.68 -22.10 8.25
CA ILE A 346 -13.57 -22.07 9.43
C ILE A 346 -15.04 -21.96 8.99
N LEU A 347 -15.33 -21.15 7.98
CA LEU A 347 -16.69 -21.01 7.44
C LEU A 347 -17.10 -22.21 6.57
N GLY A 348 -16.16 -23.06 6.15
CA GLY A 348 -16.41 -24.25 5.33
C GLY A 348 -17.04 -23.88 3.97
N GLY A 349 -18.07 -24.62 3.55
CA GLY A 349 -18.74 -24.35 2.28
C GLY A 349 -19.31 -22.94 2.15
N TYR A 350 -19.77 -22.33 3.22
CA TYR A 350 -20.24 -20.94 3.23
C TYR A 350 -19.09 -19.94 3.02
N GLY A 351 -17.87 -20.24 3.50
CA GLY A 351 -16.70 -19.40 3.25
C GLY A 351 -16.26 -19.37 1.79
N TYR A 352 -16.70 -20.34 0.98
CA TYR A 352 -16.42 -20.42 -0.44
C TYR A 352 -17.45 -19.65 -1.31
N MET A 353 -18.57 -19.22 -0.70
CA MET A 353 -19.65 -18.50 -1.36
C MET A 353 -19.49 -16.99 -1.20
N LYS A 354 -19.93 -16.23 -2.20
CA LYS A 354 -19.87 -14.75 -2.21
C LYS A 354 -20.80 -14.07 -1.19
N ASP A 355 -21.71 -14.81 -0.57
CA ASP A 355 -22.58 -14.32 0.50
C ASP A 355 -21.81 -13.92 1.77
N TYR A 356 -20.60 -14.47 1.94
CA TYR A 356 -19.68 -14.14 3.01
C TYR A 356 -18.43 -13.47 2.47
N PRO A 357 -17.86 -12.48 3.18
CA PRO A 357 -16.77 -11.68 2.63
C PRO A 357 -15.40 -12.40 2.60
N VAL A 358 -15.25 -13.54 3.27
CA VAL A 358 -13.95 -14.18 3.49
C VAL A 358 -13.31 -14.71 2.20
N GLU A 359 -14.10 -15.14 1.21
CA GLU A 359 -13.57 -15.54 -0.10
C GLU A 359 -12.90 -14.37 -0.82
N LYS A 360 -13.54 -13.18 -0.76
CA LYS A 360 -12.98 -11.95 -1.33
C LYS A 360 -11.72 -11.55 -0.57
N MET A 361 -11.73 -11.64 0.76
CA MET A 361 -10.58 -11.33 1.60
C MET A 361 -9.37 -12.20 1.25
N MET A 362 -9.58 -13.49 0.99
CA MET A 362 -8.52 -14.41 0.56
C MET A 362 -7.98 -14.07 -0.85
N ARG A 363 -8.87 -13.76 -1.82
CA ARG A 363 -8.45 -13.33 -3.16
C ARG A 363 -7.62 -12.04 -3.12
N ASP A 364 -8.07 -11.10 -2.32
CA ASP A 364 -7.41 -9.81 -2.16
C ASP A 364 -6.06 -9.94 -1.44
N ALA A 365 -5.94 -10.81 -0.44
CA ALA A 365 -4.71 -11.01 0.33
C ALA A 365 -3.53 -11.41 -0.55
N LYS A 366 -3.76 -12.17 -1.64
CA LYS A 366 -2.68 -12.75 -2.43
C LYS A 366 -1.73 -11.73 -3.03
N VAL A 367 -2.23 -10.58 -3.48
CA VAL A 367 -1.38 -9.56 -4.11
C VAL A 367 -0.43 -8.88 -3.11
N LEU A 368 -0.78 -8.87 -1.81
CA LEU A 368 0.09 -8.33 -0.76
C LEU A 368 1.46 -9.04 -0.71
N GLN A 369 1.53 -10.30 -1.10
CA GLN A 369 2.78 -11.06 -1.19
C GLN A 369 3.58 -10.77 -2.47
N ILE A 370 3.00 -10.02 -3.44
CA ILE A 370 3.54 -9.86 -4.79
C ILE A 370 4.05 -8.44 -5.03
N TYR A 371 3.19 -7.42 -4.81
CA TYR A 371 3.52 -6.04 -5.14
C TYR A 371 4.43 -5.38 -4.10
N GLU A 372 5.01 -4.21 -4.45
CA GLU A 372 6.01 -3.48 -3.66
C GLU A 372 7.23 -4.32 -3.22
N GLY A 373 7.58 -5.27 -4.08
CA GLY A 373 8.60 -6.29 -3.86
C GLY A 373 7.97 -7.59 -3.39
N THR A 374 8.17 -8.65 -4.19
CA THR A 374 7.69 -9.98 -3.77
C THR A 374 8.30 -10.37 -2.43
N ASN A 375 7.58 -11.17 -1.65
CA ASN A 375 8.07 -11.62 -0.35
C ASN A 375 9.40 -12.40 -0.47
N GLN A 376 9.70 -12.99 -1.64
CA GLN A 376 11.00 -13.58 -1.98
C GLN A 376 12.09 -12.53 -2.10
N ILE A 377 11.83 -11.43 -2.83
CA ILE A 377 12.77 -10.30 -2.94
C ILE A 377 13.02 -9.64 -1.58
N LEU A 378 12.00 -9.49 -0.76
CA LEU A 378 12.18 -8.92 0.60
C LEU A 378 13.06 -9.80 1.48
N ARG A 379 12.97 -11.14 1.36
CA ARG A 379 13.90 -12.08 2.02
C ARG A 379 15.34 -11.85 1.56
N ASN A 380 15.55 -11.59 0.27
CA ASN A 380 16.88 -11.25 -0.25
C ASN A 380 17.39 -9.93 0.34
N VAL A 381 16.55 -8.89 0.38
CA VAL A 381 16.90 -7.57 0.99
C VAL A 381 17.32 -7.75 2.44
N ILE A 382 16.53 -8.50 3.23
CA ILE A 382 16.82 -8.77 4.63
C ILE A 382 18.12 -9.57 4.79
N GLY A 383 18.29 -10.66 4.02
CA GLY A 383 19.48 -11.51 4.07
C GLY A 383 20.76 -10.77 3.71
N GLN A 384 20.72 -9.94 2.67
CA GLN A 384 21.86 -9.10 2.27
C GLN A 384 22.21 -8.07 3.35
N ALA A 385 21.22 -7.45 3.99
CA ALA A 385 21.44 -6.50 5.08
C ALA A 385 22.09 -7.18 6.29
N ILE A 386 21.60 -8.37 6.67
CA ILE A 386 22.19 -9.16 7.76
C ILE A 386 23.67 -9.48 7.45
N ASN A 387 23.97 -9.96 6.26
CA ASN A 387 25.35 -10.27 5.87
C ASN A 387 26.27 -9.03 5.98
N LYS A 388 25.80 -7.87 5.51
CA LYS A 388 26.55 -6.61 5.61
C LYS A 388 26.79 -6.20 7.07
N GLU A 389 25.79 -6.34 7.94
CA GLU A 389 25.92 -6.00 9.38
C GLU A 389 26.95 -6.88 10.10
N PHE A 390 27.00 -8.18 9.79
CA PHE A 390 28.00 -9.08 10.36
C PHE A 390 29.41 -8.71 9.89
N THR A 391 29.61 -8.47 8.61
CA THR A 391 30.92 -8.06 8.07
C THR A 391 31.45 -6.78 8.74
N ILE A 392 30.58 -5.82 9.08
CA ILE A 392 30.99 -4.58 9.75
C ILE A 392 31.37 -4.85 11.22
N ARG A 393 30.69 -5.75 11.92
CA ARG A 393 30.98 -6.10 13.32
C ARG A 393 32.30 -6.85 13.47
N ASP A 394 32.66 -7.69 12.52
CA ASP A 394 33.91 -8.46 12.54
C ASP A 394 35.15 -7.58 12.22
N CYS A 395 34.95 -6.37 11.68
CA CYS A 395 36.02 -5.41 11.37
C CYS A 395 36.26 -4.35 12.47
N ASN A 396 35.45 -4.31 13.51
CA ASN A 396 35.58 -3.44 14.69
C ASN A 396 35.90 -4.28 15.94
#